data_ec29c36853ae20c1899d2c4dcdaff156
#
_entry.id   ec29c36853ae20c1899d2c4dcdaff156
#
_cell.length_a   1.000
_cell.length_b   1.000
_cell.length_c   1.000
_cell.angle_alpha   90.00
_cell.angle_beta   90.00
_cell.angle_gamma   90.00
#
_symmetry.space_group_name_H-M   'P 1'
#
loop_
_entity.id
_entity.type
_entity.pdbx_description
1 polymer ?
#
loop_
_entity_poly.entity_id
_entity_poly.type
_entity_poly.pdbx_seq_one_letter_code
_entity_poly.pdbx_strand_id
1 'polypeptide(L)'
;HEVKQIPFYAVGTERSRDGKELLGENFAYLISVDTIQDKKSPFYVNGCYFELKEFRRLIKKEYAGFEIKDAGEIKIKETDRLGYVLEIQAGNQDFQGEEMRELLKLPSSCFIVQTDKEMIRFLCRGVGHGLGLSQWTAGKMAEENKQYQEILNYFFPGLELIEVEMQKNE
;
A
#
# COMPACT_ATOMS: atom_id res chain seq x y z
N HIS A 1 17.19 -22.50 10.17
CA HIS A 1 16.06 -21.54 10.24
C HIS A 1 15.99 -20.79 8.92
N GLU A 2 14.79 -20.68 8.36
CA GLU A 2 14.56 -19.87 7.14
C GLU A 2 14.33 -18.41 7.55
N VAL A 3 15.14 -17.49 7.03
CA VAL A 3 14.96 -16.05 7.26
C VAL A 3 13.81 -15.55 6.41
N LYS A 4 12.80 -14.92 7.05
CA LYS A 4 11.64 -14.33 6.36
C LYS A 4 11.88 -12.86 6.06
N GLN A 5 11.39 -12.40 4.90
CA GLN A 5 11.33 -10.97 4.61
C GLN A 5 10.24 -10.32 5.45
N ILE A 6 10.59 -9.22 6.11
CA ILE A 6 9.66 -8.43 6.94
C ILE A 6 9.36 -7.12 6.23
N PRO A 7 8.24 -7.01 5.49
CA PRO A 7 7.86 -5.78 4.84
C PRO A 7 7.35 -4.76 5.86
N PHE A 8 7.48 -3.49 5.51
CA PHE A 8 6.97 -2.37 6.29
C PHE A 8 6.43 -1.26 5.38
N TYR A 9 5.58 -0.42 5.93
CA TYR A 9 4.99 0.72 5.25
C TYR A 9 4.86 1.90 6.23
N ALA A 10 4.70 3.12 5.71
CA ALA A 10 4.70 4.30 6.57
C ALA A 10 3.39 4.45 7.37
N VAL A 11 2.25 4.44 6.69
CA VAL A 11 0.90 4.62 7.27
C VAL A 11 -0.06 3.71 6.50
N GLY A 12 -0.83 2.88 7.20
CA GLY A 12 -1.85 2.01 6.59
C GLY A 12 -3.27 2.55 6.74
N THR A 13 -4.18 1.61 6.71
CA THR A 13 -5.58 1.83 7.05
C THR A 13 -5.84 1.45 8.51
N GLU A 14 -7.00 0.91 8.86
CA GLU A 14 -7.28 0.42 10.21
C GLU A 14 -6.67 -0.93 10.55
N ARG A 15 -6.24 -1.68 9.54
CA ARG A 15 -5.55 -2.97 9.68
C ARG A 15 -4.48 -3.11 8.60
N SER A 16 -3.43 -3.88 8.89
CA SER A 16 -2.51 -4.35 7.85
C SER A 16 -3.20 -5.36 6.94
N ARG A 17 -2.77 -5.44 5.69
CA ARG A 17 -3.26 -6.43 4.73
C ARG A 17 -2.78 -7.83 5.11
N ASP A 18 -3.53 -8.84 4.74
CA ASP A 18 -3.18 -10.25 4.94
C ASP A 18 -2.31 -10.75 3.79
N GLY A 19 -1.13 -11.28 4.12
CA GLY A 19 -0.19 -11.75 3.12
C GLY A 19 -0.63 -13.02 2.42
N LYS A 20 -1.32 -13.93 3.13
CA LYS A 20 -1.85 -15.15 2.53
C LYS A 20 -2.93 -14.85 1.50
N GLU A 21 -3.86 -13.94 1.83
CA GLU A 21 -4.93 -13.53 0.91
C GLU A 21 -4.36 -12.85 -0.35
N LEU A 22 -3.31 -12.04 -0.18
CA LEU A 22 -2.79 -11.22 -1.27
C LEU A 22 -1.70 -11.92 -2.10
N LEU A 23 -0.82 -12.68 -1.45
CA LEU A 23 0.40 -13.23 -2.05
C LEU A 23 0.47 -14.77 -1.99
N GLY A 24 -0.48 -15.41 -1.33
CA GLY A 24 -0.58 -16.87 -1.21
C GLY A 24 0.11 -17.46 0.04
N GLU A 25 0.09 -18.79 0.15
CA GLU A 25 0.49 -19.55 1.34
C GLU A 25 1.90 -19.25 1.87
N ASN A 26 2.85 -18.96 1.00
CA ASN A 26 4.23 -18.65 1.40
C ASN A 26 4.33 -17.38 2.26
N PHE A 27 3.30 -16.53 2.24
CA PHE A 27 3.22 -15.27 2.98
C PHE A 27 2.22 -15.31 4.14
N ALA A 28 1.77 -16.51 4.56
CA ALA A 28 0.82 -16.68 5.66
C ALA A 28 1.33 -16.16 7.02
N TYR A 29 2.64 -15.89 7.13
CA TYR A 29 3.23 -15.25 8.32
C TYR A 29 2.94 -13.74 8.41
N LEU A 30 2.49 -13.11 7.32
CA LEU A 30 2.06 -11.71 7.27
C LEU A 30 0.56 -11.64 7.59
N ILE A 31 0.23 -11.80 8.85
CA ILE A 31 -1.17 -11.74 9.30
C ILE A 31 -1.68 -10.30 9.34
N SER A 32 -2.98 -10.12 9.20
CA SER A 32 -3.65 -8.83 9.36
C SER A 32 -3.76 -8.47 10.84
N VAL A 33 -3.13 -7.38 11.28
CA VAL A 33 -3.19 -6.84 12.64
C VAL A 33 -3.84 -5.46 12.66
N ASP A 34 -4.31 -5.04 13.85
CA ASP A 34 -4.92 -3.72 14.05
C ASP A 34 -3.87 -2.61 13.91
N THR A 35 -4.19 -1.59 13.12
CA THR A 35 -3.38 -0.39 12.91
C THR A 35 -4.23 0.88 12.97
N ILE A 36 -5.29 0.87 13.79
CA ILE A 36 -6.25 1.98 13.91
C ILE A 36 -5.58 3.31 14.27
N GLN A 37 -4.41 3.28 14.93
CA GLN A 37 -3.62 4.47 15.23
C GLN A 37 -3.15 5.20 13.97
N ASP A 38 -3.02 4.51 12.84
CA ASP A 38 -2.63 5.08 11.56
C ASP A 38 -3.62 6.18 11.10
N LYS A 39 -4.90 6.09 11.48
CA LYS A 39 -5.90 7.13 11.20
C LYS A 39 -5.59 8.49 11.84
N LYS A 40 -4.75 8.53 12.87
CA LYS A 40 -4.31 9.77 13.53
C LYS A 40 -3.11 10.42 12.85
N SER A 41 -2.53 9.74 11.86
CA SER A 41 -1.41 10.30 11.10
C SER A 41 -1.87 11.49 10.26
N PRO A 42 -1.11 12.61 10.21
CA PRO A 42 -1.37 13.71 9.30
C PRO A 42 -1.22 13.30 7.82
N PHE A 43 -0.59 12.15 7.55
CA PHE A 43 -0.40 11.58 6.21
C PHE A 43 -1.45 10.51 5.85
N TYR A 44 -2.49 10.35 6.68
CA TYR A 44 -3.49 9.31 6.46
C TYR A 44 -4.34 9.53 5.21
N VAL A 45 -4.69 10.78 4.90
CA VAL A 45 -5.49 11.13 3.71
C VAL A 45 -4.69 12.04 2.80
N ASN A 46 -4.56 11.66 1.53
CA ASN A 46 -3.80 12.39 0.53
C ASN A 46 -4.61 12.52 -0.77
N GLY A 47 -4.73 13.74 -1.29
CA GLY A 47 -5.36 14.01 -2.59
C GLY A 47 -4.30 14.21 -3.68
N CYS A 48 -4.38 13.41 -4.75
CA CYS A 48 -3.54 13.57 -5.95
C CYS A 48 -4.43 13.96 -7.13
N TYR A 49 -4.04 15.00 -7.87
CA TYR A 49 -4.84 15.60 -8.93
C TYR A 49 -4.08 15.54 -10.24
N PHE A 50 -4.77 15.16 -11.31
CA PHE A 50 -4.21 15.08 -12.67
C PHE A 50 -5.20 15.69 -13.66
N GLU A 51 -4.68 16.46 -14.61
CA GLU A 51 -5.41 16.71 -15.84
C GLU A 51 -5.39 15.43 -16.69
N LEU A 52 -6.45 15.15 -17.44
CA LEU A 52 -6.55 13.97 -18.31
C LEU A 52 -5.35 13.88 -19.29
N LYS A 53 -4.89 15.01 -19.79
CA LYS A 53 -3.70 15.08 -20.67
C LYS A 53 -2.42 14.59 -19.95
N GLU A 54 -2.23 15.01 -18.72
CA GLU A 54 -1.08 14.61 -17.89
C GLU A 54 -1.18 13.13 -17.51
N PHE A 55 -2.34 12.67 -17.07
CA PHE A 55 -2.61 11.25 -16.79
C PHE A 55 -2.27 10.38 -18.00
N ARG A 56 -2.79 10.72 -19.18
CA ARG A 56 -2.51 10.02 -20.43
C ARG A 56 -1.00 9.98 -20.74
N ARG A 57 -0.30 11.09 -20.55
CA ARG A 57 1.14 11.21 -20.78
C ARG A 57 1.94 10.29 -19.86
N LEU A 58 1.56 10.22 -18.58
CA LEU A 58 2.24 9.36 -17.59
C LEU A 58 2.07 7.88 -17.94
N ILE A 59 0.86 7.44 -18.23
CA ILE A 59 0.59 6.04 -18.58
C ILE A 59 1.29 5.65 -19.91
N LYS A 60 1.25 6.52 -20.91
CA LYS A 60 1.89 6.24 -22.22
C LYS A 60 3.41 6.05 -22.17
N LYS A 61 4.07 6.46 -21.11
CA LYS A 61 5.52 6.20 -20.96
C LYS A 61 5.83 4.71 -20.89
N GLU A 62 4.97 3.93 -20.22
CA GLU A 62 5.14 2.47 -20.08
C GLU A 62 4.23 1.69 -21.04
N TYR A 63 3.09 2.27 -21.41
CA TYR A 63 2.06 1.67 -22.27
C TYR A 63 1.80 2.51 -23.52
N ALA A 64 2.65 2.34 -24.55
CA ALA A 64 2.59 3.13 -25.79
C ALA A 64 1.20 3.08 -26.49
N GLY A 65 0.49 1.94 -26.39
CA GLY A 65 -0.85 1.75 -26.94
C GLY A 65 -2.01 2.23 -26.07
N PHE A 66 -1.71 2.89 -24.93
CA PHE A 66 -2.75 3.38 -24.03
C PHE A 66 -3.58 4.50 -24.66
N GLU A 67 -4.90 4.36 -24.62
CA GLU A 67 -5.86 5.37 -25.09
C GLU A 67 -6.97 5.57 -24.06
N ILE A 68 -7.31 6.81 -23.79
CA ILE A 68 -8.41 7.25 -22.96
C ILE A 68 -9.03 8.51 -23.57
N LYS A 69 -10.35 8.57 -23.69
CA LYS A 69 -11.09 9.69 -24.30
C LYS A 69 -11.49 10.75 -23.29
N ASP A 70 -12.04 10.31 -22.17
CA ASP A 70 -12.44 11.17 -21.06
C ASP A 70 -12.16 10.52 -19.69
N ALA A 71 -12.17 11.32 -18.63
CA ALA A 71 -11.84 10.85 -17.30
C ALA A 71 -12.88 9.85 -16.72
N GLY A 72 -14.11 9.83 -17.22
CA GLY A 72 -15.14 8.89 -16.83
C GLY A 72 -14.88 7.44 -17.26
N GLU A 73 -13.88 7.21 -18.12
CA GLU A 73 -13.42 5.87 -18.47
C GLU A 73 -12.51 5.23 -17.40
N ILE A 74 -12.28 5.93 -16.27
CA ILE A 74 -11.52 5.40 -15.14
C ILE A 74 -12.49 4.81 -14.13
N LYS A 75 -12.40 3.48 -13.88
CA LYS A 75 -13.33 2.74 -13.03
C LYS A 75 -12.57 1.70 -12.19
N ILE A 76 -12.71 1.79 -10.88
CA ILE A 76 -12.26 0.71 -9.99
C ILE A 76 -13.18 -0.48 -10.20
N LYS A 77 -12.61 -1.63 -10.55
CA LYS A 77 -13.31 -2.90 -10.77
C LYS A 77 -13.36 -3.74 -9.52
N GLU A 78 -12.25 -3.82 -8.81
CA GLU A 78 -12.12 -4.68 -7.64
C GLU A 78 -11.27 -4.03 -6.55
N THR A 79 -11.66 -4.25 -5.28
CA THR A 79 -10.90 -3.87 -4.10
C THR A 79 -10.84 -5.03 -3.12
N ASP A 80 -9.78 -5.07 -2.30
CA ASP A 80 -9.78 -5.95 -1.13
C ASP A 80 -10.71 -5.41 -0.03
N ARG A 81 -10.88 -6.21 1.05
CA ARG A 81 -11.76 -5.87 2.19
C ARG A 81 -11.36 -4.58 2.93
N LEU A 82 -10.13 -4.11 2.76
CA LEU A 82 -9.62 -2.88 3.38
C LEU A 82 -9.72 -1.67 2.44
N GLY A 83 -10.15 -1.89 1.20
CA GLY A 83 -10.34 -0.88 0.17
C GLY A 83 -9.08 -0.56 -0.63
N TYR A 84 -8.04 -1.42 -0.59
CA TYR A 84 -6.95 -1.37 -1.55
C TYR A 84 -7.45 -1.85 -2.91
N VAL A 85 -7.19 -1.08 -3.94
CA VAL A 85 -7.59 -1.42 -5.30
C VAL A 85 -6.78 -2.62 -5.79
N LEU A 86 -7.47 -3.67 -6.22
CA LEU A 86 -6.88 -4.84 -6.86
C LEU A 86 -6.86 -4.66 -8.37
N GLU A 87 -7.97 -4.18 -8.94
CA GLU A 87 -8.10 -3.94 -10.38
C GLU A 87 -8.78 -2.60 -10.67
N ILE A 88 -8.22 -1.83 -11.61
CA ILE A 88 -8.74 -0.57 -12.12
C ILE A 88 -8.66 -0.53 -13.64
N GLN A 89 -9.75 -0.20 -14.29
CA GLN A 89 -9.79 0.11 -15.71
C GLN A 89 -9.51 1.59 -15.95
N ALA A 90 -8.70 1.90 -16.94
CA ALA A 90 -8.56 3.24 -17.47
C ALA A 90 -8.49 3.17 -19.02
N GLY A 91 -9.45 3.82 -19.68
CA GLY A 91 -9.57 3.76 -21.14
C GLY A 91 -9.60 2.32 -21.66
N ASN A 92 -8.66 1.99 -22.56
CA ASN A 92 -8.54 0.68 -23.21
C ASN A 92 -7.69 -0.35 -22.43
N GLN A 93 -7.27 -0.05 -21.18
CA GLN A 93 -6.37 -0.90 -20.38
C GLN A 93 -6.92 -1.17 -19.01
N ASP A 94 -6.59 -2.37 -18.49
CA ASP A 94 -6.77 -2.75 -17.09
C ASP A 94 -5.41 -2.76 -16.38
N PHE A 95 -5.38 -2.29 -15.16
CA PHE A 95 -4.18 -2.17 -14.33
C PHE A 95 -4.43 -2.76 -12.95
N GLN A 96 -3.39 -3.28 -12.32
CA GLN A 96 -3.43 -3.54 -10.87
C GLN A 96 -3.34 -2.22 -10.09
N GLY A 97 -3.95 -2.16 -8.91
CA GLY A 97 -3.92 -0.94 -8.08
C GLY A 97 -2.51 -0.51 -7.69
N GLU A 98 -1.61 -1.46 -7.37
CA GLU A 98 -0.20 -1.17 -7.08
C GLU A 98 0.54 -0.63 -8.31
N GLU A 99 0.26 -1.17 -9.47
CA GLU A 99 0.81 -0.68 -10.72
C GLU A 99 0.38 0.77 -11.03
N MET A 100 -0.92 1.07 -10.87
CA MET A 100 -1.44 2.43 -11.00
C MET A 100 -0.78 3.38 -9.99
N ARG A 101 -0.58 2.91 -8.74
CA ARG A 101 0.16 3.65 -7.72
C ARG A 101 1.57 4.00 -8.17
N GLU A 102 2.30 3.06 -8.75
CA GLU A 102 3.68 3.27 -9.22
C GLU A 102 3.74 4.22 -10.41
N LEU A 103 2.87 4.04 -11.40
CA LEU A 103 2.80 4.88 -12.61
C LEU A 103 2.52 6.35 -12.29
N LEU A 104 1.62 6.60 -11.36
CA LEU A 104 1.18 7.94 -10.97
C LEU A 104 1.88 8.49 -9.74
N LYS A 105 2.77 7.73 -9.09
CA LYS A 105 3.43 8.07 -7.81
C LYS A 105 2.43 8.38 -6.71
N LEU A 106 1.34 7.62 -6.64
CA LEU A 106 0.35 7.75 -5.58
C LEU A 106 0.92 7.28 -4.24
N PRO A 107 0.50 7.86 -3.12
CA PRO A 107 0.94 7.43 -1.78
C PRO A 107 0.60 5.98 -1.47
N SER A 108 -0.57 5.51 -1.89
CA SER A 108 -1.11 4.19 -1.60
C SER A 108 -2.00 3.70 -2.76
N SER A 109 -2.14 2.39 -2.89
CA SER A 109 -3.18 1.77 -3.75
C SER A 109 -4.57 1.70 -3.07
N CYS A 110 -4.69 2.11 -1.81
CA CYS A 110 -5.97 2.30 -1.14
C CYS A 110 -6.56 3.67 -1.50
N PHE A 111 -7.22 3.77 -2.66
CA PHE A 111 -7.76 5.02 -3.15
C PHE A 111 -9.17 4.88 -3.72
N ILE A 112 -9.88 6.01 -3.75
CA ILE A 112 -11.05 6.22 -4.60
C ILE A 112 -10.70 7.20 -5.71
N VAL A 113 -11.41 7.10 -6.85
CA VAL A 113 -11.23 8.00 -7.99
C VAL A 113 -12.49 8.86 -8.13
N GLN A 114 -12.28 10.14 -8.29
CA GLN A 114 -13.33 11.13 -8.61
C GLN A 114 -12.92 11.82 -9.90
N THR A 115 -13.85 11.93 -10.83
CA THR A 115 -13.58 12.52 -12.14
C THR A 115 -14.60 13.63 -12.43
N ASP A 116 -14.14 14.70 -13.05
CA ASP A 116 -14.96 15.76 -13.62
C ASP A 116 -14.35 16.19 -14.95
N LYS A 117 -15.00 15.83 -16.06
CA LYS A 117 -14.55 16.11 -17.44
C LYS A 117 -13.09 15.71 -17.67
N GLU A 118 -12.19 16.67 -17.55
CA GLU A 118 -10.75 16.48 -17.77
C GLU A 118 -9.92 16.41 -16.51
N MET A 119 -10.55 16.48 -15.33
CA MET A 119 -9.86 16.40 -14.03
C MET A 119 -10.08 15.05 -13.39
N ILE A 120 -9.00 14.50 -12.87
CA ILE A 120 -8.96 13.23 -12.15
C ILE A 120 -8.39 13.49 -10.76
N ARG A 121 -9.11 13.05 -9.73
CA ARG A 121 -8.66 13.09 -8.34
C ARG A 121 -8.58 11.68 -7.80
N PHE A 122 -7.39 11.28 -7.34
CA PHE A 122 -7.21 10.11 -6.50
C PHE A 122 -7.19 10.56 -5.04
N LEU A 123 -8.11 10.08 -4.23
CA LEU A 123 -8.12 10.30 -2.79
C LEU A 123 -7.59 9.04 -2.13
N CYS A 124 -6.31 9.07 -1.73
CA CYS A 124 -5.60 7.94 -1.16
C CYS A 124 -5.71 7.93 0.37
N ARG A 125 -5.85 6.74 0.95
CA ARG A 125 -5.71 6.48 2.39
C ARG A 125 -4.41 5.76 2.66
N GLY A 126 -3.63 6.25 3.63
CA GLY A 126 -2.33 5.72 3.99
C GLY A 126 -1.20 6.07 3.02
N VAL A 127 0.00 5.56 3.34
CA VAL A 127 1.24 5.71 2.57
C VAL A 127 1.97 4.37 2.60
N GLY A 128 2.03 3.69 1.45
CA GLY A 128 2.64 2.38 1.26
C GLY A 128 1.63 1.29 0.87
N HIS A 129 2.11 0.06 0.85
CA HIS A 129 1.38 -1.13 0.36
C HIS A 129 0.51 -1.82 1.43
N GLY A 130 0.63 -1.45 2.70
CA GLY A 130 -0.20 -1.97 3.80
C GLY A 130 0.14 -3.37 4.30
N LEU A 131 1.22 -4.02 3.84
CA LEU A 131 1.65 -5.35 4.28
C LEU A 131 2.71 -5.26 5.38
N GLY A 132 2.56 -6.08 6.43
CA GLY A 132 3.52 -6.21 7.52
C GLY A 132 3.44 -5.07 8.53
N LEU A 133 4.57 -4.43 8.86
CA LEU A 133 4.69 -3.46 9.95
C LEU A 133 4.31 -2.04 9.49
N SER A 134 3.32 -1.43 10.19
CA SER A 134 3.07 0.01 10.11
C SER A 134 4.11 0.76 10.94
N GLN A 135 4.86 1.65 10.31
CA GLN A 135 5.83 2.50 11.01
C GLN A 135 5.15 3.48 11.96
N TRP A 136 3.98 4.02 11.59
CA TRP A 136 3.23 4.93 12.44
C TRP A 136 2.72 4.23 13.70
N THR A 137 2.03 3.09 13.56
CA THR A 137 1.54 2.31 14.72
C THR A 137 2.70 1.81 15.57
N ALA A 138 3.79 1.31 14.97
CA ALA A 138 5.01 0.91 15.69
C ALA A 138 5.61 2.08 16.50
N GLY A 139 5.66 3.27 15.91
CA GLY A 139 6.09 4.50 16.58
C GLY A 139 5.20 4.84 17.78
N LYS A 140 3.88 4.71 17.66
CA LYS A 140 2.94 4.93 18.77
C LYS A 140 3.13 3.89 19.89
N MET A 141 3.37 2.63 19.56
CA MET A 141 3.70 1.60 20.54
C MET A 141 5.01 1.92 21.29
N ALA A 142 6.02 2.44 20.58
CA ALA A 142 7.28 2.87 21.20
C ALA A 142 7.09 4.10 22.12
N GLU A 143 6.23 5.05 21.77
CA GLU A 143 5.83 6.17 22.64
C GLU A 143 5.13 5.67 23.93
N GLU A 144 4.46 4.52 23.89
CA GLU A 144 3.86 3.80 25.01
C GLU A 144 4.86 2.91 25.78
N ASN A 145 6.17 3.06 25.54
CA ASN A 145 7.29 2.32 26.12
C ASN A 145 7.32 0.81 25.78
N LYS A 146 6.70 0.39 24.69
CA LYS A 146 6.85 -0.97 24.16
C LYS A 146 8.26 -1.18 23.65
N GLN A 147 8.86 -2.32 24.02
CA GLN A 147 10.18 -2.71 23.52
C GLN A 147 10.08 -3.22 22.07
N TYR A 148 11.18 -3.14 21.31
CA TYR A 148 11.18 -3.55 19.91
C TYR A 148 10.74 -5.00 19.69
N GLN A 149 11.05 -5.92 20.63
CA GLN A 149 10.60 -7.31 20.58
C GLN A 149 9.07 -7.42 20.67
N GLU A 150 8.43 -6.62 21.54
CA GLU A 150 6.97 -6.58 21.69
C GLU A 150 6.32 -6.04 20.41
N ILE A 151 6.91 -4.99 19.82
CA ILE A 151 6.44 -4.38 18.57
C ILE A 151 6.55 -5.38 17.43
N LEU A 152 7.70 -6.02 17.24
CA LEU A 152 7.89 -7.02 16.21
C LEU A 152 6.96 -8.21 16.39
N ASN A 153 6.80 -8.70 17.61
CA ASN A 153 5.87 -9.80 17.90
C ASN A 153 4.40 -9.43 17.65
N TYR A 154 4.04 -8.16 17.84
CA TYR A 154 2.69 -7.67 17.51
C TYR A 154 2.38 -7.79 16.01
N PHE A 155 3.33 -7.37 15.16
CA PHE A 155 3.14 -7.43 13.70
C PHE A 155 3.42 -8.81 13.10
N PHE A 156 4.27 -9.62 13.74
CA PHE A 156 4.74 -10.91 13.25
C PHE A 156 4.72 -11.98 14.35
N PRO A 157 3.55 -12.27 14.95
CA PRO A 157 3.48 -13.13 16.13
C PRO A 157 3.86 -14.60 15.91
N GLY A 158 3.97 -15.03 14.64
CA GLY A 158 4.41 -16.38 14.28
C GLY A 158 5.89 -16.50 13.97
N LEU A 159 6.68 -15.42 14.10
CA LEU A 159 8.10 -15.41 13.82
C LEU A 159 8.93 -15.33 15.11
N GLU A 160 10.05 -16.05 15.11
CA GLU A 160 11.04 -16.00 16.17
C GLU A 160 12.14 -14.99 15.84
N LEU A 161 12.50 -14.14 16.81
CA LEU A 161 13.61 -13.21 16.70
C LEU A 161 14.90 -13.93 17.06
N ILE A 162 15.83 -14.01 16.12
CA ILE A 162 17.13 -14.65 16.34
C ILE A 162 18.23 -13.59 16.20
N GLU A 163 19.07 -13.45 17.22
CA GLU A 163 20.28 -12.64 17.12
C GLU A 163 21.32 -13.38 16.27
N VAL A 164 21.80 -12.71 15.22
CA VAL A 164 22.88 -13.22 14.38
C VAL A 164 24.15 -12.45 14.70
N GLU A 165 25.14 -13.10 15.31
CA GLU A 165 26.47 -12.53 15.44
C GLU A 165 27.10 -12.37 14.05
N MET A 166 27.30 -11.14 13.62
CA MET A 166 28.09 -10.87 12.43
C MET A 166 29.56 -11.14 12.76
N GLN A 167 30.13 -12.20 12.16
CA GLN A 167 31.58 -12.40 12.21
C GLN A 167 32.23 -11.19 11.53
N LYS A 168 32.98 -10.42 12.31
CA LYS A 168 33.88 -9.41 11.75
C LYS A 168 34.93 -10.15 10.96
N ASN A 169 34.87 -10.12 9.63
CA ASN A 169 36.00 -10.46 8.80
C ASN A 169 37.11 -9.44 9.07
N GLU A 170 38.20 -9.91 9.71
CA GLU A 170 39.45 -9.16 9.84
C GLU A 170 40.14 -9.00 8.47
#